data_c105e497f765eba5f36e7ddc365f42fd
#
_entry.id   c105e497f765eba5f36e7ddc365f42fd
#
_cell.length_a   1.000
_cell.length_b   1.000
_cell.length_c   1.000
_cell.angle_alpha   90.00
_cell.angle_beta   90.00
_cell.angle_gamma   90.00
#
_symmetry.space_group_name_H-M   'P 1'
#
loop_
_entity.id
_entity.type
_entity.pdbx_description
1 polymer ?
#
loop_
_entity_poly.entity_id
_entity_poly.type
_entity_poly.pdbx_seq_one_letter_code
_entity_poly.pdbx_strand_id
1 'polypeptide(L)'
;MYSAAVLATFSFLLGAGAQQVGTSTAETHPALTIQKCAAGGTCTDEADSIVLDANWRWLHSTSGSTNCYTGNTWDATLCPDAATCTANCALDGADYEGTYGITTSGDSLKLSFVTGSNVGSRTYLMDSETTYKEFALLGNEFTFTVDVSKLPCGLNGALYFVPMDADGGMSKYSTNKAGAKYGTGYCDAQCPQDMKFVNGTANVEGWVPDSNSANSGTGNIGSCCSEFDVWEANSMAQALTPHVCTVDSQTACTGDDCVSNTGVCDADGCDFNPYRMGNTTFYGSGMTIDTTKPFSVVTQFITDDGTETGTLTEIKRFYVQGDVVYEQPSSDISGVSGNSITDDFCAAQKTAFGDTDYFTKNGGMAAMGKKMADGMVLVLSIWDDYNVNMLWLDSDYPTDKDASTPGVSRGSCATSSGVPATVEAASGSAYVTFSSIKYGPIGSTFKAPAHSSSPVAASSSASVAPASSAAPVVVASSAVAAVVSTSAQAATSAAVASSVAPVVSSAAVVASSSAAAAPVAASSTKSKCSKVSSTLKTSVAAPATTATSAVVATSAASSAAAVSSAASSTGSVPLYGNCTGGKTCSEGTCVVQNDYYSQCVASS
;
A
#
# COMPACT_ATOMS: atom_id res chain seq x y z
N MET A 1 31.65 70.63 12.14
CA MET A 1 30.62 69.80 12.81
C MET A 1 30.00 68.93 11.76
N TYR A 2 30.43 67.67 11.70
CA TYR A 2 29.87 66.68 10.79
C TYR A 2 28.95 65.78 11.61
N SER A 3 27.64 65.80 11.32
CA SER A 3 26.65 64.89 11.90
C SER A 3 26.68 63.57 11.13
N ALA A 4 27.15 62.52 11.77
CA ALA A 4 27.03 61.16 11.25
C ALA A 4 25.62 60.63 11.51
N ALA A 5 24.85 60.39 10.46
CA ALA A 5 23.57 59.66 10.53
C ALA A 5 23.87 58.15 10.57
N VAL A 6 23.56 57.52 11.69
CA VAL A 6 23.61 56.05 11.85
C VAL A 6 22.32 55.48 11.20
N LEU A 7 22.49 54.84 10.05
CA LEU A 7 21.44 54.03 9.43
C LEU A 7 21.38 52.69 10.16
N ALA A 8 20.38 52.48 11.02
CA ALA A 8 20.10 51.18 11.58
C ALA A 8 19.35 50.35 10.52
N THR A 9 20.04 49.45 9.86
CA THR A 9 19.44 48.41 9.03
C THR A 9 18.81 47.35 9.96
N PHE A 10 17.49 47.37 10.08
CA PHE A 10 16.71 46.25 10.63
C PHE A 10 16.70 45.14 9.57
N SER A 11 17.59 44.16 9.74
CA SER A 11 17.48 42.89 9.03
C SER A 11 16.27 42.14 9.60
N PHE A 12 15.16 42.20 8.89
CA PHE A 12 14.11 41.20 9.10
C PHE A 12 14.69 39.85 8.69
N LEU A 13 15.08 39.02 9.65
CA LEU A 13 15.18 37.60 9.46
C LEU A 13 13.76 37.10 9.18
N LEU A 14 13.41 36.99 7.90
CA LEU A 14 12.32 36.12 7.48
C LEU A 14 12.77 34.70 7.90
N GLY A 15 12.33 34.26 9.06
CA GLY A 15 12.43 32.87 9.45
C GLY A 15 11.71 32.06 8.36
N ALA A 16 12.46 31.31 7.57
CA ALA A 16 11.88 30.32 6.69
C ALA A 16 11.07 29.37 7.58
N GLY A 17 9.76 29.38 7.45
CA GLY A 17 8.89 28.41 8.10
C GLY A 17 9.36 27.01 7.72
N ALA A 18 9.38 26.09 8.67
CA ALA A 18 9.83 24.72 8.46
C ALA A 18 8.87 23.78 9.20
N GLN A 19 8.67 22.56 8.70
CA GLN A 19 8.00 21.49 9.43
C GLN A 19 8.77 21.24 10.73
N GLN A 20 8.20 21.70 11.85
CA GLN A 20 8.89 21.76 13.13
C GLN A 20 8.75 20.44 13.89
N VAL A 21 9.62 20.27 14.90
CA VAL A 21 9.55 19.18 15.87
C VAL A 21 9.04 19.73 17.21
N GLY A 22 8.04 19.07 17.78
CA GLY A 22 7.52 19.34 19.11
C GLY A 22 8.43 18.78 20.21
N THR A 23 8.11 19.12 21.44
CA THR A 23 8.87 18.70 22.63
C THR A 23 7.97 18.14 23.74
N SER A 24 6.69 17.92 23.45
CA SER A 24 5.72 17.44 24.44
C SER A 24 5.90 15.96 24.73
N THR A 25 6.21 15.17 23.72
CA THR A 25 6.49 13.73 23.81
C THR A 25 7.85 13.44 23.19
N ALA A 26 8.72 12.74 23.92
CA ALA A 26 10.01 12.30 23.38
C ALA A 26 9.78 11.20 22.35
N GLU A 27 10.50 11.28 21.21
CA GLU A 27 10.51 10.19 20.23
C GLU A 27 11.42 9.06 20.71
N THR A 28 10.86 7.85 20.73
CA THR A 28 11.61 6.61 21.03
C THR A 28 11.13 5.51 20.09
N HIS A 29 12.00 5.10 19.18
CA HIS A 29 11.67 4.08 18.19
C HIS A 29 11.61 2.68 18.82
N PRO A 30 10.54 1.90 18.63
CA PRO A 30 10.48 0.49 19.05
C PRO A 30 11.55 -0.32 18.31
N ALA A 31 12.38 -1.06 19.04
CA ALA A 31 13.42 -1.91 18.46
C ALA A 31 12.81 -3.09 17.69
N LEU A 32 13.35 -3.40 16.52
CA LEU A 32 12.98 -4.56 15.71
C LEU A 32 14.26 -5.20 15.15
N THR A 33 14.51 -6.46 15.46
CA THR A 33 15.64 -7.19 14.90
C THR A 33 15.28 -7.77 13.54
N ILE A 34 16.14 -7.55 12.53
CA ILE A 34 16.04 -8.22 11.23
C ILE A 34 17.32 -9.01 10.96
N GLN A 35 17.39 -9.78 9.88
CA GLN A 35 18.56 -10.59 9.57
C GLN A 35 19.09 -10.32 8.16
N LYS A 36 20.40 -10.07 8.07
CA LYS A 36 21.13 -10.08 6.81
C LYS A 36 21.78 -11.44 6.63
N CYS A 37 21.49 -12.10 5.51
CA CYS A 37 22.00 -13.42 5.18
C CYS A 37 23.13 -13.35 4.16
N ALA A 38 24.15 -14.16 4.33
CA ALA A 38 25.24 -14.34 3.37
C ALA A 38 24.97 -15.54 2.47
N ALA A 39 25.63 -15.60 1.31
CA ALA A 39 25.62 -16.79 0.46
C ALA A 39 25.94 -18.05 1.27
N GLY A 40 25.10 -19.09 1.15
CA GLY A 40 25.21 -20.31 1.96
C GLY A 40 24.34 -20.33 3.21
N GLY A 41 23.50 -19.30 3.44
CA GLY A 41 22.41 -19.31 4.43
C GLY A 41 22.82 -19.01 5.86
N THR A 42 24.00 -18.43 6.10
CA THR A 42 24.36 -17.89 7.41
C THR A 42 23.81 -16.48 7.53
N CYS A 43 22.92 -16.27 8.52
CA CYS A 43 22.32 -14.96 8.76
C CYS A 43 22.86 -14.34 10.05
N THR A 44 23.00 -13.02 10.08
CA THR A 44 23.41 -12.20 11.22
C THR A 44 22.32 -11.22 11.56
N ASP A 45 22.06 -11.04 12.85
CA ASP A 45 21.08 -10.09 13.35
C ASP A 45 21.58 -8.67 13.13
N GLU A 46 20.67 -7.79 12.66
CA GLU A 46 20.82 -6.34 12.59
C GLU A 46 19.80 -5.73 13.57
N ALA A 47 20.28 -4.83 14.42
CA ALA A 47 19.47 -4.18 15.45
C ALA A 47 18.88 -2.89 14.89
N ASP A 48 17.76 -3.00 14.23
CA ASP A 48 17.01 -1.91 13.63
C ASP A 48 15.85 -1.45 14.54
N SER A 49 15.04 -0.52 14.07
CA SER A 49 13.86 -0.01 14.80
C SER A 49 12.76 0.42 13.84
N ILE A 50 11.58 0.76 14.40
CA ILE A 50 10.40 1.18 13.64
C ILE A 50 10.08 2.63 13.95
N VAL A 51 9.78 3.42 12.92
CA VAL A 51 9.25 4.78 13.06
C VAL A 51 7.85 4.87 12.48
N LEU A 52 6.95 5.56 13.18
CA LEU A 52 5.59 5.88 12.71
C LEU A 52 5.64 7.01 11.69
N ASP A 53 4.87 6.88 10.61
CA ASP A 53 4.68 7.92 9.60
C ASP A 53 4.23 9.26 10.23
N ALA A 54 4.76 10.35 9.69
CA ALA A 54 4.44 11.72 10.09
C ALA A 54 2.95 12.06 9.98
N ASN A 55 2.22 11.44 9.03
CA ASN A 55 0.81 11.73 8.78
C ASN A 55 -0.12 11.25 9.92
N TRP A 56 0.30 10.23 10.71
CA TRP A 56 -0.43 9.76 11.90
C TRP A 56 -0.16 10.57 13.16
N ARG A 57 0.97 11.31 13.19
CA ARG A 57 1.43 11.99 14.41
C ARG A 57 0.57 13.18 14.79
N TRP A 58 0.56 13.48 16.07
CA TRP A 58 -0.03 14.70 16.59
C TRP A 58 0.68 15.92 16.01
N LEU A 59 -0.10 16.78 15.39
CA LEU A 59 0.35 18.04 14.80
C LEU A 59 -0.26 19.21 15.57
N HIS A 60 0.56 19.98 16.25
CA HIS A 60 0.11 21.05 17.14
C HIS A 60 0.94 22.33 16.99
N SER A 61 0.44 23.41 17.58
CA SER A 61 1.11 24.71 17.59
C SER A 61 2.49 24.64 18.23
N THR A 62 3.50 25.23 17.59
CA THR A 62 4.86 25.40 18.17
C THR A 62 4.88 26.20 19.48
N SER A 63 3.82 26.96 19.77
CA SER A 63 3.71 27.80 20.98
C SER A 63 2.76 27.21 22.05
N GLY A 64 2.25 25.99 21.85
CA GLY A 64 1.32 25.36 22.80
C GLY A 64 0.75 24.04 22.30
N SER A 65 -0.37 23.61 22.90
CA SER A 65 -1.01 22.33 22.61
C SER A 65 -2.25 22.42 21.72
N THR A 66 -2.47 23.57 21.05
CA THR A 66 -3.59 23.71 20.11
C THR A 66 -3.31 22.89 18.86
N ASN A 67 -4.25 22.03 18.48
CA ASN A 67 -4.12 21.22 17.28
C ASN A 67 -4.08 22.10 16.02
N CYS A 68 -3.13 21.84 15.15
CA CYS A 68 -3.11 22.43 13.80
C CYS A 68 -4.07 21.72 12.85
N TYR A 69 -4.38 20.44 13.13
CA TYR A 69 -5.26 19.59 12.34
C TYR A 69 -6.14 18.79 13.30
N THR A 70 -7.46 18.81 13.10
CA THR A 70 -8.41 18.07 13.93
C THR A 70 -9.43 17.39 13.03
N GLY A 71 -9.59 16.09 13.23
CA GLY A 71 -10.39 15.27 12.33
C GLY A 71 -9.81 15.35 10.91
N ASN A 72 -10.56 15.94 9.98
CA ASN A 72 -10.13 16.13 8.59
C ASN A 72 -9.96 17.63 8.19
N THR A 73 -9.76 18.52 9.16
CA THR A 73 -9.76 19.97 8.93
C THR A 73 -8.57 20.66 9.58
N TRP A 74 -7.92 21.55 8.85
CA TRP A 74 -6.89 22.46 9.32
C TRP A 74 -7.48 23.58 10.20
N ASP A 75 -6.76 23.97 11.28
CA ASP A 75 -7.09 25.16 12.05
C ASP A 75 -6.80 26.42 11.21
N ALA A 76 -7.83 27.19 10.88
CA ALA A 76 -7.71 28.35 9.99
C ALA A 76 -6.87 29.51 10.57
N THR A 77 -6.63 29.53 11.90
CA THR A 77 -5.80 30.55 12.55
C THR A 77 -4.33 30.18 12.51
N LEU A 78 -4.01 28.90 12.75
CA LEU A 78 -2.64 28.38 12.72
C LEU A 78 -2.17 28.10 11.29
N CYS A 79 -3.09 27.72 10.41
CA CYS A 79 -2.85 27.25 9.03
C CYS A 79 -3.70 28.05 8.00
N PRO A 80 -3.57 29.39 7.91
CA PRO A 80 -4.28 30.18 6.89
C PRO A 80 -3.70 29.98 5.48
N ASP A 81 -2.44 29.56 5.37
CA ASP A 81 -1.68 29.23 4.18
C ASP A 81 -0.55 28.24 4.51
N ALA A 82 0.06 27.62 3.49
CA ALA A 82 1.08 26.60 3.65
C ALA A 82 2.33 27.09 4.41
N ALA A 83 2.81 28.29 4.10
CA ALA A 83 4.01 28.85 4.71
C ALA A 83 3.80 29.15 6.21
N THR A 84 2.67 29.76 6.54
CA THR A 84 2.29 30.07 7.92
C THR A 84 2.03 28.79 8.72
N CYS A 85 1.32 27.80 8.15
CA CYS A 85 1.08 26.51 8.76
C CYS A 85 2.40 25.77 9.06
N THR A 86 3.31 25.72 8.08
CA THR A 86 4.62 25.10 8.22
C THR A 86 5.45 25.71 9.34
N ALA A 87 5.34 27.03 9.56
CA ALA A 87 6.03 27.74 10.64
C ALA A 87 5.38 27.53 12.01
N ASN A 88 4.07 27.42 12.05
CA ASN A 88 3.29 27.39 13.30
C ASN A 88 3.11 26.00 13.89
N CYS A 89 3.32 24.93 13.09
CA CYS A 89 2.95 23.58 13.46
C CYS A 89 4.14 22.66 13.61
N ALA A 90 4.11 21.83 14.66
CA ALA A 90 5.15 20.88 15.00
C ALA A 90 4.59 19.46 15.11
N LEU A 91 5.36 18.48 14.64
CA LEU A 91 5.14 17.06 14.89
C LEU A 91 5.71 16.67 16.24
N ASP A 92 5.00 15.87 17.02
CA ASP A 92 5.51 15.36 18.30
C ASP A 92 5.90 13.88 18.23
N GLY A 93 6.62 13.41 19.23
CA GLY A 93 6.94 12.00 19.43
C GLY A 93 5.68 11.15 19.58
N ALA A 94 5.80 9.83 19.34
CA ALA A 94 4.69 8.90 19.34
C ALA A 94 4.69 7.99 20.58
N ASP A 95 3.51 7.80 21.17
CA ASP A 95 3.24 6.68 22.07
C ASP A 95 2.79 5.49 21.23
N TYR A 96 3.75 4.70 20.77
CA TYR A 96 3.55 3.62 19.80
C TYR A 96 2.53 2.58 20.28
N GLU A 97 2.63 2.13 21.53
CA GLU A 97 1.74 1.10 22.06
C GLU A 97 0.39 1.67 22.46
N GLY A 98 0.39 2.72 23.31
CA GLY A 98 -0.83 3.22 23.95
C GLY A 98 -1.76 3.96 22.99
N THR A 99 -1.21 4.69 22.01
CA THR A 99 -2.00 5.48 21.06
C THR A 99 -2.21 4.77 19.73
N TYR A 100 -1.18 4.10 19.22
CA TYR A 100 -1.20 3.55 17.85
C TYR A 100 -1.29 2.02 17.78
N GLY A 101 -1.16 1.32 18.91
CA GLY A 101 -1.23 -0.14 18.97
C GLY A 101 -0.10 -0.84 18.21
N ILE A 102 1.06 -0.16 18.11
CA ILE A 102 2.28 -0.66 17.47
C ILE A 102 3.17 -1.24 18.55
N THR A 103 3.44 -2.54 18.49
CA THR A 103 4.30 -3.21 19.46
C THR A 103 5.33 -4.08 18.78
N THR A 104 6.54 -4.16 19.36
CA THR A 104 7.62 -5.03 18.90
C THR A 104 8.04 -6.02 19.98
N SER A 105 8.53 -7.20 19.58
CA SER A 105 9.09 -8.18 20.48
C SER A 105 10.16 -8.99 19.76
N GLY A 106 11.43 -8.69 20.00
CA GLY A 106 12.55 -9.32 19.30
C GLY A 106 12.53 -9.00 17.80
N ASP A 107 12.23 -9.99 16.97
CA ASP A 107 12.13 -9.90 15.52
C ASP A 107 10.68 -9.73 14.99
N SER A 108 9.72 -9.49 15.89
CA SER A 108 8.30 -9.42 15.56
C SER A 108 7.74 -8.02 15.75
N LEU A 109 7.02 -7.52 14.75
CA LEU A 109 6.21 -6.30 14.75
C LEU A 109 4.74 -6.68 14.68
N LYS A 110 3.92 -6.13 15.58
CA LYS A 110 2.47 -6.22 15.53
C LYS A 110 1.88 -4.83 15.30
N LEU A 111 0.99 -4.72 14.32
CA LEU A 111 0.21 -3.53 14.04
C LEU A 111 -1.26 -3.82 14.34
N SER A 112 -1.85 -3.10 15.30
CA SER A 112 -3.28 -3.20 15.65
C SER A 112 -4.11 -2.30 14.74
N PHE A 113 -5.31 -2.75 14.35
CA PHE A 113 -6.17 -2.00 13.44
C PHE A 113 -6.78 -0.78 14.12
N VAL A 114 -7.45 -0.96 15.27
CA VAL A 114 -8.02 0.16 16.03
C VAL A 114 -7.43 0.19 17.43
N THR A 115 -6.95 1.37 17.87
CA THR A 115 -6.46 1.62 19.21
C THR A 115 -7.03 2.96 19.70
N GLY A 116 -7.98 2.93 20.62
CA GLY A 116 -8.71 4.12 21.03
C GLY A 116 -9.46 4.75 19.85
N SER A 117 -9.08 5.97 19.47
CA SER A 117 -9.62 6.66 18.28
C SER A 117 -8.72 6.56 17.05
N ASN A 118 -7.56 5.91 17.17
CA ASN A 118 -6.65 5.71 16.04
C ASN A 118 -7.09 4.52 15.20
N VAL A 119 -7.14 4.68 13.88
CA VAL A 119 -7.42 3.64 12.91
C VAL A 119 -6.19 3.46 12.01
N GLY A 120 -5.71 2.23 11.90
CA GLY A 120 -4.56 1.87 11.09
C GLY A 120 -3.25 2.49 11.53
N SER A 121 -2.20 2.14 10.80
CA SER A 121 -0.87 2.74 10.94
C SER A 121 0.00 2.41 9.73
N ARG A 122 0.97 3.29 9.44
CA ARG A 122 2.06 3.08 8.49
C ARG A 122 3.38 3.33 9.20
N THR A 123 4.30 2.39 9.06
CA THR A 123 5.60 2.44 9.73
C THR A 123 6.72 2.15 8.76
N TYR A 124 7.91 2.66 9.06
CA TYR A 124 9.12 2.47 8.27
C TYR A 124 10.21 1.82 9.12
N LEU A 125 11.06 1.02 8.47
CA LEU A 125 12.24 0.44 9.12
C LEU A 125 13.37 1.45 9.16
N MET A 126 13.97 1.61 10.33
CA MET A 126 15.09 2.52 10.59
C MET A 126 16.41 1.75 10.73
N ASP A 127 17.43 2.24 10.05
CA ASP A 127 18.82 1.78 10.21
C ASP A 127 19.53 2.48 11.39
N SER A 128 19.13 3.72 11.66
CA SER A 128 19.63 4.51 12.79
C SER A 128 18.52 5.40 13.36
N GLU A 129 18.83 6.20 14.39
CA GLU A 129 17.90 7.18 14.96
C GLU A 129 17.41 8.24 13.95
N THR A 130 18.09 8.42 12.82
CA THR A 130 17.84 9.53 11.89
C THR A 130 17.80 9.13 10.42
N THR A 131 17.95 7.84 10.12
CA THR A 131 17.94 7.32 8.75
C THR A 131 17.10 6.07 8.63
N TYR A 132 16.31 5.99 7.55
CA TYR A 132 15.64 4.77 7.15
C TYR A 132 16.63 3.70 6.69
N LYS A 133 16.25 2.44 6.85
CA LYS A 133 16.95 1.30 6.24
C LYS A 133 16.63 1.23 4.76
N GLU A 134 17.66 1.31 3.94
CA GLU A 134 17.53 1.14 2.49
C GLU A 134 17.95 -0.27 2.06
N PHE A 135 17.18 -0.89 1.16
CA PHE A 135 17.40 -2.23 0.63
C PHE A 135 17.75 -2.15 -0.86
N ALA A 136 18.93 -2.63 -1.23
CA ALA A 136 19.27 -2.94 -2.61
C ALA A 136 18.75 -4.37 -2.91
N LEU A 137 17.72 -4.47 -3.74
CA LEU A 137 16.98 -5.73 -3.92
C LEU A 137 17.47 -6.58 -5.10
N LEU A 138 18.13 -6.00 -6.10
CA LEU A 138 18.56 -6.71 -7.31
C LEU A 138 19.52 -7.87 -6.97
N GLY A 139 19.30 -9.04 -7.59
CA GLY A 139 20.11 -10.24 -7.35
C GLY A 139 19.95 -10.85 -5.96
N ASN A 140 19.06 -10.30 -5.14
CA ASN A 140 18.79 -10.72 -3.77
C ASN A 140 17.38 -11.33 -3.62
N GLU A 141 17.12 -11.88 -2.44
CA GLU A 141 15.80 -12.28 -2.00
C GLU A 141 15.45 -11.60 -0.67
N PHE A 142 14.17 -11.36 -0.49
CA PHE A 142 13.59 -10.81 0.71
C PHE A 142 12.55 -11.78 1.28
N THR A 143 12.65 -12.07 2.57
CA THR A 143 11.79 -13.04 3.25
C THR A 143 11.24 -12.44 4.53
N PHE A 144 9.98 -12.70 4.82
CA PHE A 144 9.34 -12.40 6.09
C PHE A 144 8.31 -13.46 6.44
N THR A 145 8.00 -13.60 7.72
CA THR A 145 6.87 -14.40 8.21
C THR A 145 5.72 -13.48 8.56
N VAL A 146 4.51 -13.85 8.13
CA VAL A 146 3.31 -13.07 8.39
C VAL A 146 2.21 -13.90 9.03
N ASP A 147 1.47 -13.29 9.95
CA ASP A 147 0.21 -13.82 10.50
C ASP A 147 -0.94 -12.86 10.14
N VAL A 148 -1.76 -13.28 9.19
CA VAL A 148 -2.97 -12.59 8.72
C VAL A 148 -4.26 -13.18 9.28
N SER A 149 -4.16 -14.13 10.21
CA SER A 149 -5.31 -14.89 10.74
C SER A 149 -6.39 -14.02 11.40
N LYS A 150 -6.05 -12.78 11.72
CA LYS A 150 -6.92 -11.77 12.35
C LYS A 150 -7.37 -10.66 11.41
N LEU A 151 -7.03 -10.74 10.13
CA LEU A 151 -7.44 -9.76 9.12
C LEU A 151 -8.64 -10.28 8.33
N PRO A 152 -9.87 -9.82 8.60
CA PRO A 152 -11.05 -10.16 7.81
C PRO A 152 -11.07 -9.40 6.47
N CYS A 153 -12.11 -9.67 5.66
CA CYS A 153 -12.43 -8.88 4.47
C CYS A 153 -12.45 -7.38 4.77
N GLY A 154 -11.94 -6.59 3.84
CA GLY A 154 -11.92 -5.13 3.93
C GLY A 154 -10.72 -4.55 4.66
N LEU A 155 -9.78 -5.37 5.14
CA LEU A 155 -8.50 -4.92 5.72
C LEU A 155 -7.33 -5.29 4.81
N ASN A 156 -6.29 -4.47 4.85
CA ASN A 156 -5.00 -4.74 4.22
C ASN A 156 -3.89 -4.66 5.26
N GLY A 157 -3.18 -5.77 5.48
CA GLY A 157 -1.89 -5.79 6.17
C GLY A 157 -0.81 -5.82 5.12
N ALA A 158 -0.19 -4.67 4.85
CA ALA A 158 0.73 -4.48 3.74
C ALA A 158 2.20 -4.41 4.18
N LEU A 159 3.07 -4.92 3.31
CA LEU A 159 4.52 -4.81 3.40
C LEU A 159 5.05 -4.52 2.00
N TYR A 160 5.68 -3.36 1.83
CA TYR A 160 6.08 -2.86 0.52
C TYR A 160 7.33 -1.98 0.57
N PHE A 161 7.84 -1.61 -0.59
CA PHE A 161 9.05 -0.80 -0.73
C PHE A 161 8.79 0.45 -1.56
N VAL A 162 9.34 1.58 -1.12
CA VAL A 162 9.31 2.86 -1.82
C VAL A 162 10.67 3.57 -1.78
N PRO A 163 11.09 4.29 -2.84
CA PRO A 163 12.38 4.98 -2.88
C PRO A 163 12.30 6.34 -2.15
N MET A 164 12.09 6.31 -0.84
CA MET A 164 12.17 7.49 0.02
C MET A 164 13.62 7.90 0.25
N ASP A 165 13.87 9.21 0.43
CA ASP A 165 15.19 9.70 0.85
C ASP A 165 15.55 9.13 2.24
N ALA A 166 16.75 8.58 2.44
CA ALA A 166 17.15 7.92 3.69
C ALA A 166 16.99 8.79 4.94
N ASP A 167 17.17 10.10 4.82
CA ASP A 167 16.99 11.07 5.91
C ASP A 167 15.57 11.65 6.03
N GLY A 168 14.62 11.07 5.29
CA GLY A 168 13.23 11.56 5.22
C GLY A 168 13.09 12.88 4.48
N GLY A 169 14.05 13.25 3.64
CA GLY A 169 14.07 14.46 2.81
C GLY A 169 14.63 15.70 3.50
N MET A 170 15.27 15.57 4.68
CA MET A 170 15.84 16.72 5.41
C MET A 170 16.96 17.44 4.63
N SER A 171 17.83 16.68 3.97
CA SER A 171 18.94 17.25 3.18
C SER A 171 18.44 17.94 1.90
N LYS A 172 17.35 17.45 1.35
CA LYS A 172 16.76 17.92 0.08
C LYS A 172 15.84 19.13 0.30
N TYR A 173 15.09 19.14 1.39
CA TYR A 173 14.09 20.17 1.69
C TYR A 173 14.44 20.92 2.98
N SER A 174 14.95 22.14 2.85
CA SER A 174 15.37 22.97 4.00
C SER A 174 14.21 23.29 4.98
N THR A 175 12.97 23.17 4.53
CA THR A 175 11.73 23.30 5.31
C THR A 175 11.37 22.06 6.09
N ASN A 176 12.01 20.92 5.90
CA ASN A 176 11.84 19.71 6.70
C ASN A 176 12.87 19.69 7.84
N LYS A 177 12.42 19.78 9.09
CA LYS A 177 13.26 19.67 10.30
C LYS A 177 12.99 18.39 11.09
N ALA A 178 11.98 17.64 10.70
CA ALA A 178 11.57 16.42 11.37
C ALA A 178 12.32 15.19 10.84
N GLY A 179 12.43 15.04 9.54
CA GLY A 179 13.20 14.00 8.88
C GLY A 179 12.72 12.58 9.17
N ALA A 180 13.56 11.60 8.84
CA ALA A 180 13.29 10.18 9.06
C ALA A 180 12.97 9.85 10.52
N LYS A 181 13.59 10.54 11.47
CA LYS A 181 13.32 10.37 12.91
C LYS A 181 11.85 10.50 13.26
N TYR A 182 11.08 11.28 12.51
CA TYR A 182 9.64 11.49 12.74
C TYR A 182 8.79 10.96 11.58
N GLY A 183 9.34 10.12 10.72
CA GLY A 183 8.61 9.44 9.66
C GLY A 183 8.20 10.30 8.48
N THR A 184 9.00 11.31 8.07
CA THR A 184 8.68 12.18 6.94
C THR A 184 9.18 11.64 5.59
N GLY A 185 8.69 12.21 4.48
CA GLY A 185 9.19 11.93 3.13
C GLY A 185 8.48 10.78 2.41
N TYR A 186 7.32 10.35 2.89
CA TYR A 186 6.53 9.29 2.24
C TYR A 186 6.09 9.67 0.84
N CYS A 187 6.12 8.68 -0.03
CA CYS A 187 5.58 8.71 -1.38
C CYS A 187 5.16 7.30 -1.79
N ASP A 188 4.27 7.20 -2.76
CA ASP A 188 3.90 5.95 -3.42
C ASP A 188 3.38 6.21 -4.84
N ALA A 189 2.95 5.15 -5.53
CA ALA A 189 2.48 5.22 -6.91
C ALA A 189 1.04 5.75 -7.04
N GLN A 190 0.30 5.88 -5.95
CA GLN A 190 -1.01 6.53 -5.94
C GLN A 190 -0.91 8.05 -5.88
N CYS A 191 0.32 8.60 -5.71
CA CYS A 191 0.56 10.03 -5.57
C CYS A 191 -0.30 10.68 -4.49
N PRO A 192 -0.30 10.18 -3.23
CA PRO A 192 -1.27 10.55 -2.21
C PRO A 192 -1.29 12.06 -1.95
N GLN A 193 -2.48 12.64 -2.04
CA GLN A 193 -2.76 14.05 -1.78
C GLN A 193 -3.34 14.30 -0.37
N ASP A 194 -3.56 13.24 0.41
CA ASP A 194 -4.01 13.28 1.80
C ASP A 194 -2.86 13.48 2.81
N MET A 195 -1.63 13.60 2.31
CA MET A 195 -0.45 13.91 3.10
C MET A 195 -0.54 15.32 3.66
N LYS A 196 -0.44 15.46 5.00
CA LYS A 196 -0.46 16.77 5.67
C LYS A 196 0.75 17.64 5.31
N PHE A 197 1.90 17.03 5.04
CA PHE A 197 3.12 17.70 4.61
C PHE A 197 3.75 16.97 3.43
N VAL A 198 4.11 17.73 2.41
CA VAL A 198 4.88 17.24 1.26
C VAL A 198 6.13 18.12 1.13
N ASN A 199 7.31 17.52 1.01
CA ASN A 199 8.57 18.27 0.88
C ASN A 199 8.83 19.26 2.03
N GLY A 200 8.37 18.92 3.25
CA GLY A 200 8.49 19.78 4.43
C GLY A 200 7.59 21.02 4.41
N THR A 201 6.60 21.06 3.54
CA THR A 201 5.61 22.15 3.42
C THR A 201 4.21 21.62 3.68
N ALA A 202 3.41 22.35 4.46
CA ALA A 202 2.04 21.97 4.78
C ALA A 202 1.15 22.01 3.53
N ASN A 203 0.34 20.97 3.32
CA ASN A 203 -0.54 20.81 2.16
C ASN A 203 -1.93 21.42 2.44
N VAL A 204 -1.96 22.72 2.71
CA VAL A 204 -3.17 23.46 3.13
C VAL A 204 -3.98 23.96 1.92
N GLU A 205 -3.28 24.42 0.88
CA GLU A 205 -3.92 24.99 -0.31
C GLU A 205 -4.81 23.97 -1.00
N GLY A 206 -6.06 24.37 -1.24
CA GLY A 206 -7.06 23.51 -1.87
C GLY A 206 -7.50 22.31 -1.03
N TRP A 207 -7.18 22.28 0.26
CA TRP A 207 -7.59 21.18 1.14
C TRP A 207 -9.10 21.03 1.19
N VAL A 208 -9.57 19.85 0.84
CA VAL A 208 -10.98 19.44 0.90
C VAL A 208 -11.10 18.28 1.89
N PRO A 209 -11.80 18.45 3.02
CA PRO A 209 -12.13 17.35 3.92
C PRO A 209 -12.87 16.23 3.19
N ASP A 210 -12.48 14.98 3.42
CA ASP A 210 -13.16 13.84 2.83
C ASP A 210 -14.56 13.67 3.46
N SER A 211 -15.57 13.49 2.64
CA SER A 211 -16.94 13.25 3.09
C SER A 211 -17.15 11.85 3.68
N ASN A 212 -16.32 10.89 3.30
CA ASN A 212 -16.41 9.49 3.72
C ASN A 212 -15.51 9.19 4.93
N SER A 213 -14.45 9.98 5.15
CA SER A 213 -13.51 9.82 6.25
C SER A 213 -13.51 11.04 7.16
N ALA A 214 -13.72 10.80 8.46
CA ALA A 214 -13.63 11.86 9.47
C ALA A 214 -12.18 12.31 9.76
N ASN A 215 -11.19 11.60 9.24
CA ASN A 215 -9.77 11.79 9.60
C ASN A 215 -8.89 12.20 8.42
N SER A 216 -9.40 12.13 7.19
CA SER A 216 -8.64 12.42 5.97
C SER A 216 -9.26 13.53 5.14
N GLY A 217 -8.47 14.13 4.28
CA GLY A 217 -8.86 15.12 3.28
C GLY A 217 -7.83 15.15 2.17
N THR A 218 -8.03 15.98 1.16
CA THR A 218 -7.18 16.06 -0.02
C THR A 218 -6.71 17.47 -0.25
N GLY A 219 -5.39 17.68 -0.32
CA GLY A 219 -4.77 18.95 -0.72
C GLY A 219 -4.40 18.99 -2.19
N ASN A 220 -3.79 20.08 -2.63
CA ASN A 220 -3.41 20.27 -4.04
C ASN A 220 -2.11 19.54 -4.42
N ILE A 221 -1.33 19.07 -3.44
CA ILE A 221 0.00 18.51 -3.67
C ILE A 221 -0.03 17.01 -3.33
N GLY A 222 0.34 16.18 -4.32
CA GLY A 222 0.57 14.75 -4.13
C GLY A 222 2.03 14.41 -3.98
N SER A 223 2.35 13.24 -3.46
CA SER A 223 3.71 12.74 -3.23
C SER A 223 3.93 11.44 -3.98
N CYS A 224 4.57 11.51 -5.16
CA CYS A 224 4.72 10.40 -6.09
C CYS A 224 6.09 9.74 -6.01
N CYS A 225 6.15 8.43 -6.10
CA CYS A 225 7.33 7.62 -6.43
C CYS A 225 6.92 6.21 -6.86
N SER A 226 7.83 5.46 -7.47
CA SER A 226 7.59 4.04 -7.74
C SER A 226 7.36 3.26 -6.45
N GLU A 227 6.54 2.21 -6.52
CA GLU A 227 6.15 1.40 -5.38
C GLU A 227 6.27 -0.07 -5.73
N PHE A 228 6.72 -0.86 -4.79
CA PHE A 228 6.76 -2.30 -4.96
C PHE A 228 6.04 -2.97 -3.79
N ASP A 229 4.78 -3.34 -4.01
CA ASP A 229 3.98 -4.07 -3.04
C ASP A 229 4.39 -5.52 -3.02
N VAL A 230 5.38 -5.83 -2.17
CA VAL A 230 5.77 -7.22 -1.91
C VAL A 230 4.58 -7.99 -1.40
N TRP A 231 3.75 -7.37 -0.59
CA TRP A 231 2.65 -8.01 0.08
C TRP A 231 1.53 -7.04 0.41
N GLU A 232 0.35 -7.30 -0.14
CA GLU A 232 -0.91 -6.69 0.26
C GLU A 232 -1.90 -7.80 0.52
N ALA A 233 -2.41 -7.93 1.75
CA ALA A 233 -3.19 -9.10 2.08
C ALA A 233 -4.10 -8.95 3.30
N ASN A 234 -5.11 -9.80 3.29
CA ASN A 234 -5.85 -10.22 4.47
C ASN A 234 -5.92 -11.76 4.52
N SER A 235 -6.81 -12.33 5.33
CA SER A 235 -6.92 -13.79 5.42
C SER A 235 -7.61 -14.44 4.21
N MET A 236 -8.17 -13.66 3.28
CA MET A 236 -8.97 -14.13 2.14
C MET A 236 -8.24 -13.99 0.80
N ALA A 237 -7.41 -12.99 0.62
CA ALA A 237 -6.69 -12.70 -0.63
C ALA A 237 -5.34 -12.05 -0.38
N GLN A 238 -4.47 -12.09 -1.38
CA GLN A 238 -3.17 -11.43 -1.36
C GLN A 238 -2.74 -11.03 -2.78
N ALA A 239 -1.96 -9.95 -2.88
CA ALA A 239 -1.38 -9.46 -4.11
C ALA A 239 0.12 -9.18 -3.98
N LEU A 240 0.82 -9.22 -5.10
CA LEU A 240 2.21 -8.83 -5.33
C LEU A 240 2.20 -7.89 -6.53
N THR A 241 2.62 -6.62 -6.36
CA THR A 241 2.39 -5.60 -7.39
C THR A 241 3.54 -4.61 -7.49
N PRO A 242 4.36 -4.64 -8.55
CA PRO A 242 5.21 -3.51 -8.90
C PRO A 242 4.42 -2.40 -9.60
N HIS A 243 4.65 -1.14 -9.18
CA HIS A 243 4.12 0.09 -9.77
C HIS A 243 5.26 0.99 -10.20
N VAL A 244 5.32 1.35 -11.47
CA VAL A 244 6.42 2.16 -12.02
C VAL A 244 5.98 3.59 -12.25
N CYS A 245 6.75 4.53 -11.69
CA CYS A 245 6.63 5.95 -12.00
C CYS A 245 7.76 6.42 -12.92
N THR A 246 7.50 7.44 -13.71
CA THR A 246 8.49 8.09 -14.58
C THR A 246 9.46 8.99 -13.81
N VAL A 247 9.19 9.24 -12.54
CA VAL A 247 10.06 9.99 -11.60
C VAL A 247 11.03 9.05 -10.89
N ASP A 248 12.21 9.55 -10.48
CA ASP A 248 13.28 8.70 -9.92
C ASP A 248 13.16 8.46 -8.41
N SER A 249 12.69 9.42 -7.64
CA SER A 249 12.50 9.36 -6.18
C SER A 249 11.29 10.17 -5.78
N GLN A 250 11.06 10.36 -4.48
CA GLN A 250 9.97 11.18 -3.97
C GLN A 250 9.90 12.52 -4.71
N THR A 251 8.76 12.75 -5.35
CA THR A 251 8.50 13.92 -6.18
C THR A 251 7.11 14.47 -5.89
N ALA A 252 7.03 15.77 -5.60
CA ALA A 252 5.74 16.43 -5.45
C ALA A 252 5.07 16.58 -6.83
N CYS A 253 3.80 16.29 -6.92
CA CYS A 253 2.98 16.50 -8.11
C CYS A 253 1.83 17.47 -7.83
N THR A 254 1.27 18.07 -8.89
CA THR A 254 0.06 18.89 -8.84
C THR A 254 -0.76 18.68 -10.13
N GLY A 255 -2.07 18.83 -10.03
CA GLY A 255 -2.96 18.75 -11.21
C GLY A 255 -2.81 17.44 -11.97
N ASP A 256 -2.58 17.51 -13.27
CA ASP A 256 -2.55 16.36 -14.18
C ASP A 256 -1.41 15.37 -13.87
N ASP A 257 -0.32 15.83 -13.27
CA ASP A 257 0.80 14.95 -12.89
C ASP A 257 0.45 13.98 -11.75
N CYS A 258 -0.55 14.34 -10.91
CA CYS A 258 -1.05 13.49 -9.81
C CYS A 258 -2.17 12.53 -10.25
N VAL A 259 -2.66 12.61 -11.48
CA VAL A 259 -3.78 11.77 -11.92
C VAL A 259 -3.33 10.32 -12.07
N SER A 260 -4.04 9.41 -11.42
CA SER A 260 -3.78 7.97 -11.49
C SER A 260 -3.63 7.49 -12.93
N ASN A 261 -2.58 6.73 -13.22
CA ASN A 261 -2.25 6.11 -14.50
C ASN A 261 -1.89 7.06 -15.66
N THR A 262 -2.46 8.25 -15.71
CA THR A 262 -2.21 9.23 -16.79
C THR A 262 -1.22 10.32 -16.40
N GLY A 263 -0.97 10.48 -15.11
CA GLY A 263 0.09 11.33 -14.56
C GLY A 263 1.46 10.67 -14.62
N VAL A 264 2.25 10.82 -13.57
CA VAL A 264 3.63 10.34 -13.55
C VAL A 264 3.78 8.89 -13.12
N CYS A 265 2.75 8.24 -12.57
CA CYS A 265 2.78 6.89 -11.99
C CYS A 265 1.76 5.94 -12.60
N ASP A 266 2.13 4.66 -12.67
CA ASP A 266 1.23 3.53 -12.90
C ASP A 266 0.57 3.14 -11.58
N ALA A 267 -0.63 3.64 -11.33
CA ALA A 267 -1.38 3.36 -10.11
C ALA A 267 -2.02 1.95 -10.08
N ASP A 268 -2.22 1.32 -11.26
CA ASP A 268 -2.78 -0.04 -11.35
C ASP A 268 -1.74 -1.14 -11.14
N GLY A 269 -0.47 -0.88 -11.47
CA GLY A 269 0.62 -1.85 -11.39
C GLY A 269 0.45 -3.09 -12.25
N CYS A 270 1.39 -4.01 -12.13
CA CYS A 270 1.32 -5.35 -12.69
C CYS A 270 1.11 -6.35 -11.53
N ASP A 271 -0.13 -6.63 -11.15
CA ASP A 271 -0.42 -7.45 -9.98
C ASP A 271 -0.40 -8.96 -10.27
N PHE A 272 0.05 -9.72 -9.29
CA PHE A 272 -0.17 -11.15 -9.20
C PHE A 272 -0.92 -11.48 -7.92
N ASN A 273 -2.24 -11.61 -8.04
CA ASN A 273 -3.11 -12.18 -7.02
C ASN A 273 -3.50 -13.60 -7.47
N PRO A 274 -3.15 -14.67 -6.75
CA PRO A 274 -3.47 -16.05 -7.16
C PRO A 274 -4.96 -16.28 -7.43
N TYR A 275 -5.85 -15.67 -6.66
CA TYR A 275 -7.29 -15.77 -6.88
C TYR A 275 -7.69 -15.12 -8.20
N ARG A 276 -7.22 -13.91 -8.47
CA ARG A 276 -7.41 -13.18 -9.73
C ARG A 276 -6.87 -13.94 -10.94
N MET A 277 -5.78 -14.70 -10.72
CA MET A 277 -5.18 -15.57 -11.73
C MET A 277 -5.90 -16.92 -11.89
N GLY A 278 -7.07 -17.13 -11.28
CA GLY A 278 -7.89 -18.33 -11.40
C GLY A 278 -7.63 -19.40 -10.33
N ASN A 279 -6.63 -19.26 -9.48
CA ASN A 279 -6.28 -20.23 -8.44
C ASN A 279 -7.01 -19.95 -7.12
N THR A 280 -8.32 -20.18 -7.11
CA THR A 280 -9.22 -19.81 -6.01
C THR A 280 -9.08 -20.66 -4.75
N THR A 281 -8.26 -21.72 -4.75
CA THR A 281 -8.04 -22.63 -3.62
C THR A 281 -6.60 -22.61 -3.11
N PHE A 282 -5.77 -21.70 -3.61
CA PHE A 282 -4.36 -21.62 -3.21
C PHE A 282 -4.19 -20.95 -1.85
N TYR A 283 -4.91 -19.86 -1.56
CA TYR A 283 -4.73 -19.03 -0.39
C TYR A 283 -6.05 -18.83 0.36
N GLY A 284 -6.05 -19.02 1.66
CA GLY A 284 -7.23 -18.88 2.52
C GLY A 284 -7.30 -19.89 3.65
N SER A 285 -8.32 -19.84 4.46
CA SER A 285 -8.52 -20.74 5.58
C SER A 285 -8.65 -22.20 5.12
N GLY A 286 -7.71 -23.06 5.54
CA GLY A 286 -7.67 -24.47 5.19
C GLY A 286 -7.30 -24.77 3.73
N MET A 287 -6.80 -23.78 3.00
CA MET A 287 -6.33 -23.92 1.62
C MET A 287 -4.85 -24.33 1.56
N THR A 288 -4.24 -24.31 0.37
CA THR A 288 -2.82 -24.69 0.19
C THR A 288 -1.91 -23.89 1.09
N ILE A 289 -2.08 -22.58 1.13
CA ILE A 289 -1.54 -21.68 2.16
C ILE A 289 -2.67 -21.39 3.14
N ASP A 290 -2.61 -22.02 4.30
CA ASP A 290 -3.63 -21.93 5.35
C ASP A 290 -3.43 -20.64 6.17
N THR A 291 -4.23 -19.63 5.88
CA THR A 291 -4.17 -18.31 6.52
C THR A 291 -4.58 -18.28 7.99
N THR A 292 -5.03 -19.40 8.54
CA THR A 292 -5.27 -19.54 10.00
C THR A 292 -4.00 -19.71 10.80
N LYS A 293 -2.84 -19.83 10.13
CA LYS A 293 -1.51 -20.04 10.70
C LYS A 293 -0.49 -19.12 10.06
N PRO A 294 0.56 -18.72 10.76
CA PRO A 294 1.68 -17.99 10.16
C PRO A 294 2.35 -18.81 9.03
N PHE A 295 2.90 -18.09 8.06
CA PHE A 295 3.71 -18.64 6.97
C PHE A 295 4.75 -17.61 6.55
N SER A 296 5.83 -18.06 5.92
CA SER A 296 6.84 -17.16 5.36
C SER A 296 6.59 -16.93 3.89
N VAL A 297 6.87 -15.71 3.46
CA VAL A 297 6.81 -15.25 2.07
C VAL A 297 8.24 -14.95 1.62
N VAL A 298 8.67 -15.53 0.51
CA VAL A 298 9.99 -15.33 -0.08
C VAL A 298 9.83 -14.70 -1.45
N THR A 299 10.49 -13.58 -1.69
CA THR A 299 10.45 -12.88 -2.98
C THR A 299 11.87 -12.73 -3.51
N GLN A 300 12.12 -13.18 -4.75
CA GLN A 300 13.41 -13.14 -5.42
C GLN A 300 13.39 -12.13 -6.56
N PHE A 301 14.43 -11.29 -6.64
CA PHE A 301 14.60 -10.24 -7.64
C PHE A 301 15.68 -10.64 -8.64
N ILE A 302 15.27 -11.32 -9.70
CA ILE A 302 16.15 -11.99 -10.64
C ILE A 302 16.57 -11.02 -11.74
N THR A 303 17.88 -10.92 -11.96
CA THR A 303 18.48 -10.07 -12.99
C THR A 303 18.96 -10.91 -14.18
N ASP A 304 19.14 -10.28 -15.33
CA ASP A 304 19.55 -10.89 -16.58
C ASP A 304 20.93 -11.59 -16.53
N ASP A 305 21.81 -11.11 -15.65
CA ASP A 305 23.16 -11.65 -15.46
C ASP A 305 23.36 -12.33 -14.09
N GLY A 306 22.34 -12.36 -13.24
CA GLY A 306 22.37 -12.95 -11.90
C GLY A 306 23.18 -12.15 -10.88
N THR A 307 23.48 -10.87 -11.15
CA THR A 307 24.23 -9.98 -10.25
C THR A 307 23.37 -8.85 -9.68
N GLU A 308 23.85 -8.19 -8.63
CA GLU A 308 23.20 -7.02 -8.01
C GLU A 308 23.21 -5.77 -8.92
N THR A 309 23.94 -5.82 -10.05
CA THR A 309 24.06 -4.72 -11.02
C THR A 309 23.42 -5.03 -12.37
N GLY A 310 22.83 -6.23 -12.53
CA GLY A 310 22.10 -6.65 -13.72
C GLY A 310 20.75 -5.93 -13.84
N THR A 311 20.09 -6.12 -14.98
CA THR A 311 18.75 -5.61 -15.22
C THR A 311 17.71 -6.55 -14.61
N LEU A 312 16.74 -6.03 -13.85
CA LEU A 312 15.64 -6.84 -13.33
C LEU A 312 14.81 -7.42 -14.49
N THR A 313 14.62 -8.73 -14.49
CA THR A 313 13.87 -9.45 -15.53
C THR A 313 12.71 -10.27 -15.00
N GLU A 314 12.79 -10.71 -13.73
CA GLU A 314 11.76 -11.56 -13.13
C GLU A 314 11.66 -11.29 -11.62
N ILE A 315 10.43 -11.25 -11.10
CA ILE A 315 10.15 -11.27 -9.67
C ILE A 315 9.41 -12.56 -9.37
N LYS A 316 10.05 -13.43 -8.57
CA LYS A 316 9.55 -14.77 -8.27
C LYS A 316 9.18 -14.92 -6.81
N ARG A 317 8.11 -15.67 -6.53
CA ARG A 317 7.58 -15.83 -5.18
C ARG A 317 7.47 -17.30 -4.76
N PHE A 318 7.80 -17.54 -3.48
CA PHE A 318 7.57 -18.80 -2.78
C PHE A 318 6.90 -18.54 -1.44
N TYR A 319 6.26 -19.57 -0.91
CA TYR A 319 5.67 -19.58 0.42
C TYR A 319 6.23 -20.76 1.21
N VAL A 320 6.49 -20.56 2.51
CA VAL A 320 6.95 -21.63 3.38
C VAL A 320 5.97 -21.74 4.55
N GLN A 321 5.28 -22.87 4.64
CA GLN A 321 4.37 -23.14 5.75
C GLN A 321 4.63 -24.50 6.34
N GLY A 322 4.92 -24.54 7.64
CA GLY A 322 5.53 -25.72 8.26
C GLY A 322 6.90 -25.98 7.62
N ASP A 323 7.15 -27.22 7.23
CA ASP A 323 8.40 -27.60 6.55
C ASP A 323 8.23 -27.73 5.03
N VAL A 324 7.16 -27.17 4.46
CA VAL A 324 6.82 -27.29 3.03
C VAL A 324 7.03 -25.95 2.34
N VAL A 325 7.74 -25.99 1.21
CA VAL A 325 7.88 -24.85 0.30
C VAL A 325 6.88 -25.02 -0.84
N TYR A 326 6.10 -23.97 -1.07
CA TYR A 326 5.14 -23.89 -2.15
C TYR A 326 5.60 -22.80 -3.13
N GLU A 327 5.64 -23.11 -4.42
CA GLU A 327 5.77 -22.09 -5.44
C GLU A 327 4.45 -21.32 -5.60
N GLN A 328 4.52 -20.07 -6.04
CA GLN A 328 3.35 -19.36 -6.51
C GLN A 328 2.68 -20.18 -7.64
N PRO A 329 1.35 -20.36 -7.66
CA PRO A 329 0.71 -21.13 -8.71
C PRO A 329 0.80 -20.41 -10.06
N SER A 330 0.85 -21.18 -11.15
CA SER A 330 0.76 -20.59 -12.50
C SER A 330 -0.62 -19.99 -12.72
N SER A 331 -0.70 -18.97 -13.57
CA SER A 331 -1.99 -18.40 -13.99
C SER A 331 -2.83 -19.44 -14.74
N ASP A 332 -4.12 -19.52 -14.41
CA ASP A 332 -5.15 -20.30 -15.14
C ASP A 332 -5.95 -19.42 -16.12
N ILE A 333 -5.59 -18.13 -16.26
CA ILE A 333 -6.24 -17.19 -17.18
C ILE A 333 -5.77 -17.48 -18.61
N SER A 334 -6.73 -17.64 -19.52
CA SER A 334 -6.43 -17.89 -20.92
C SER A 334 -5.59 -16.77 -21.54
N GLY A 335 -4.43 -17.14 -22.11
CA GLY A 335 -3.50 -16.18 -22.70
C GLY A 335 -2.47 -15.59 -21.73
N VAL A 336 -2.59 -15.87 -20.43
CA VAL A 336 -1.62 -15.45 -19.40
C VAL A 336 -0.89 -16.69 -18.89
N SER A 337 0.40 -16.77 -19.04
CA SER A 337 1.21 -17.92 -18.62
C SER A 337 2.28 -17.52 -17.61
N GLY A 338 2.69 -18.50 -16.78
CA GLY A 338 3.74 -18.31 -15.78
C GLY A 338 3.21 -18.13 -14.38
N ASN A 339 4.15 -18.06 -13.42
CA ASN A 339 3.92 -17.94 -11.97
C ASN A 339 4.81 -16.88 -11.32
N SER A 340 5.33 -15.96 -12.14
CA SER A 340 6.20 -14.86 -11.72
C SER A 340 5.84 -13.59 -12.50
N ILE A 341 6.32 -12.45 -12.05
CA ILE A 341 6.13 -11.18 -12.75
C ILE A 341 7.32 -10.97 -13.68
N THR A 342 7.01 -10.78 -14.97
CA THR A 342 7.91 -10.40 -16.05
C THR A 342 7.18 -9.40 -16.95
N ASP A 343 7.90 -8.69 -17.84
CA ASP A 343 7.25 -7.79 -18.81
C ASP A 343 6.25 -8.54 -19.70
N ASP A 344 6.57 -9.77 -20.15
CA ASP A 344 5.68 -10.60 -20.95
C ASP A 344 4.41 -11.01 -20.17
N PHE A 345 4.55 -11.37 -18.89
CA PHE A 345 3.40 -11.66 -18.02
C PHE A 345 2.49 -10.44 -17.88
N CYS A 346 3.06 -9.27 -17.60
CA CYS A 346 2.30 -8.02 -17.42
C CYS A 346 1.52 -7.65 -18.70
N ALA A 347 2.17 -7.67 -19.85
CA ALA A 347 1.52 -7.38 -21.13
C ALA A 347 0.39 -8.36 -21.46
N ALA A 348 0.60 -9.66 -21.19
CA ALA A 348 -0.41 -10.69 -21.39
C ALA A 348 -1.60 -10.53 -20.45
N GLN A 349 -1.33 -10.25 -19.15
CA GLN A 349 -2.35 -10.01 -18.13
C GLN A 349 -3.23 -8.80 -18.48
N LYS A 350 -2.61 -7.65 -18.76
CA LYS A 350 -3.35 -6.43 -19.14
C LYS A 350 -4.20 -6.65 -20.38
N THR A 351 -3.66 -7.37 -21.37
CA THR A 351 -4.42 -7.76 -22.58
C THR A 351 -5.63 -8.64 -22.25
N ALA A 352 -5.44 -9.66 -21.39
CA ALA A 352 -6.51 -10.60 -21.00
C ALA A 352 -7.63 -9.92 -20.18
N PHE A 353 -7.29 -8.94 -19.38
CA PHE A 353 -8.24 -8.19 -18.53
C PHE A 353 -8.88 -7.00 -19.26
N GLY A 354 -8.31 -6.61 -20.41
CA GLY A 354 -8.76 -5.45 -21.20
C GLY A 354 -8.33 -4.13 -20.56
N ASP A 355 -7.27 -4.13 -19.76
CA ASP A 355 -6.71 -2.98 -19.09
C ASP A 355 -5.58 -2.35 -19.91
N THR A 356 -5.31 -1.06 -19.69
CA THR A 356 -4.16 -0.39 -20.30
C THR A 356 -2.88 -0.78 -19.57
N ASP A 357 -1.85 -1.13 -20.30
CA ASP A 357 -0.54 -1.48 -19.74
C ASP A 357 0.29 -0.22 -19.47
N TYR A 358 0.03 0.42 -18.32
CA TYR A 358 0.82 1.56 -17.84
C TYR A 358 2.17 1.13 -17.28
N PHE A 359 2.28 -0.11 -16.78
CA PHE A 359 3.52 -0.67 -16.27
C PHE A 359 4.60 -0.69 -17.34
N THR A 360 4.33 -1.34 -18.49
CA THR A 360 5.27 -1.36 -19.63
C THR A 360 5.48 0.03 -20.22
N LYS A 361 4.42 0.86 -20.30
CA LYS A 361 4.52 2.24 -20.79
C LYS A 361 5.51 3.09 -19.98
N ASN A 362 5.59 2.89 -18.68
CA ASN A 362 6.49 3.61 -17.79
C ASN A 362 7.88 2.94 -17.65
N GLY A 363 8.14 1.87 -18.41
CA GLY A 363 9.45 1.23 -18.54
C GLY A 363 9.58 -0.14 -17.89
N GLY A 364 8.51 -0.71 -17.35
CA GLY A 364 8.39 -2.10 -16.93
C GLY A 364 9.41 -2.55 -15.88
N MET A 365 9.82 -3.81 -15.97
CA MET A 365 10.77 -4.43 -15.05
C MET A 365 12.11 -3.68 -14.97
N ALA A 366 12.63 -3.22 -16.09
CA ALA A 366 13.90 -2.51 -16.13
C ALA A 366 13.84 -1.18 -15.36
N ALA A 367 12.74 -0.44 -15.47
CA ALA A 367 12.56 0.82 -14.73
C ALA A 367 12.36 0.56 -13.23
N MET A 368 11.58 -0.47 -12.85
CA MET A 368 11.45 -0.90 -11.46
C MET A 368 12.80 -1.32 -10.88
N GLY A 369 13.56 -2.12 -11.60
CA GLY A 369 14.89 -2.58 -11.18
C GLY A 369 15.87 -1.44 -10.91
N LYS A 370 15.80 -0.36 -11.70
CA LYS A 370 16.63 0.83 -11.46
C LYS A 370 16.34 1.46 -10.10
N LYS A 371 15.05 1.54 -9.68
CA LYS A 371 14.69 2.05 -8.35
C LYS A 371 15.17 1.12 -7.23
N MET A 372 15.09 -0.19 -7.45
CA MET A 372 15.59 -1.21 -6.51
C MET A 372 17.11 -1.19 -6.37
N ALA A 373 17.84 -0.80 -7.42
CA ALA A 373 19.30 -0.67 -7.37
C ALA A 373 19.76 0.54 -6.53
N ASP A 374 18.99 1.63 -6.59
CA ASP A 374 19.31 2.88 -5.87
C ASP A 374 19.01 2.77 -4.36
N GLY A 375 18.25 1.75 -3.93
CA GLY A 375 17.80 1.52 -2.56
C GLY A 375 16.34 1.91 -2.34
N MET A 376 15.62 1.08 -1.60
CA MET A 376 14.21 1.31 -1.26
C MET A 376 13.99 1.12 0.25
N VAL A 377 13.10 1.91 0.82
CA VAL A 377 12.71 1.87 2.24
C VAL A 377 11.55 0.89 2.42
N LEU A 378 11.65 0.04 3.44
CA LEU A 378 10.60 -0.91 3.81
C LEU A 378 9.50 -0.21 4.58
N VAL A 379 8.27 -0.41 4.13
CA VAL A 379 7.03 0.08 4.73
C VAL A 379 6.19 -1.09 5.21
N LEU A 380 5.62 -0.97 6.41
CA LEU A 380 4.69 -1.93 6.98
C LEU A 380 3.46 -1.20 7.47
N SER A 381 2.27 -1.66 7.07
CA SER A 381 1.03 -0.95 7.37
C SER A 381 -0.15 -1.90 7.64
N ILE A 382 -1.17 -1.36 8.30
CA ILE A 382 -2.51 -1.93 8.39
C ILE A 382 -3.53 -0.82 8.16
N TRP A 383 -4.50 -1.06 7.28
CA TRP A 383 -5.48 -0.04 6.91
C TRP A 383 -6.76 -0.63 6.31
N ASP A 384 -7.82 0.14 6.30
CA ASP A 384 -9.07 -0.06 5.59
C ASP A 384 -9.25 0.99 4.49
N ASP A 385 -10.12 0.75 3.54
CA ASP A 385 -10.22 1.55 2.31
C ASP A 385 -11.56 2.30 2.24
N TYR A 386 -11.50 3.61 2.47
CA TYR A 386 -12.64 4.53 2.40
C TYR A 386 -13.14 4.80 0.98
N ASN A 387 -12.34 4.48 -0.05
CA ASN A 387 -12.69 4.79 -1.44
C ASN A 387 -13.52 3.68 -2.08
N VAL A 388 -13.06 2.43 -1.96
CA VAL A 388 -13.68 1.28 -2.64
C VAL A 388 -13.77 0.02 -1.77
N ASN A 389 -13.70 0.17 -0.44
CA ASN A 389 -13.95 -0.88 0.55
C ASN A 389 -13.01 -2.09 0.43
N MET A 390 -11.78 -1.91 -0.04
CA MET A 390 -10.78 -2.97 -0.29
C MET A 390 -11.21 -4.03 -1.34
N LEU A 391 -12.24 -3.76 -2.14
CA LEU A 391 -12.77 -4.73 -3.10
C LEU A 391 -11.77 -5.09 -4.20
N TRP A 392 -10.86 -4.19 -4.52
CA TRP A 392 -9.78 -4.42 -5.48
C TRP A 392 -8.78 -5.50 -5.03
N LEU A 393 -8.71 -5.79 -3.74
CA LEU A 393 -7.83 -6.82 -3.16
C LEU A 393 -8.55 -8.16 -3.00
N ASP A 394 -9.76 -8.18 -2.44
CA ASP A 394 -10.35 -9.39 -1.85
C ASP A 394 -11.76 -9.76 -2.33
N SER A 395 -12.31 -9.03 -3.32
CA SER A 395 -13.69 -9.22 -3.81
C SER A 395 -13.77 -9.16 -5.34
N ASP A 396 -14.97 -8.98 -5.88
CA ASP A 396 -15.18 -8.68 -7.29
C ASP A 396 -15.08 -7.18 -7.52
N TYR A 397 -14.14 -6.77 -8.40
CA TYR A 397 -13.88 -5.37 -8.74
C TYR A 397 -13.37 -5.21 -10.18
N PRO A 398 -13.88 -4.23 -10.97
CA PRO A 398 -14.93 -3.28 -10.62
C PRO A 398 -16.32 -3.94 -10.50
N THR A 399 -17.18 -3.39 -9.64
CA THR A 399 -18.46 -4.00 -9.26
C THR A 399 -19.56 -3.94 -10.33
N ASP A 400 -19.33 -3.23 -11.42
CA ASP A 400 -20.24 -3.10 -12.57
C ASP A 400 -19.97 -4.16 -13.66
N LYS A 401 -18.92 -4.98 -13.50
CA LYS A 401 -18.59 -6.09 -14.41
C LYS A 401 -19.03 -7.44 -13.80
N ASP A 402 -19.33 -8.40 -14.67
CA ASP A 402 -19.62 -9.77 -14.26
C ASP A 402 -18.38 -10.44 -13.66
N ALA A 403 -18.53 -11.13 -12.52
CA ALA A 403 -17.45 -11.81 -11.82
C ALA A 403 -16.73 -12.87 -12.68
N SER A 404 -17.39 -13.42 -13.71
CA SER A 404 -16.76 -14.34 -14.67
C SER A 404 -15.86 -13.68 -15.69
N THR A 405 -15.84 -12.33 -15.75
CA THR A 405 -14.94 -11.58 -16.60
C THR A 405 -13.50 -11.74 -16.09
N PRO A 406 -12.54 -12.12 -16.95
CA PRO A 406 -11.15 -12.26 -16.52
C PRO A 406 -10.66 -11.01 -15.77
N GLY A 407 -10.03 -11.20 -14.60
CA GLY A 407 -9.46 -10.14 -13.79
C GLY A 407 -10.42 -9.39 -12.86
N VAL A 408 -11.73 -9.70 -12.88
CA VAL A 408 -12.73 -9.07 -11.99
C VAL A 408 -12.72 -9.73 -10.61
N SER A 409 -12.79 -11.04 -10.53
CA SER A 409 -12.82 -11.74 -9.25
C SER A 409 -11.41 -11.86 -8.66
N ARG A 410 -11.20 -11.28 -7.46
CA ARG A 410 -9.88 -11.12 -6.81
C ARG A 410 -9.80 -11.77 -5.44
N GLY A 411 -10.94 -12.18 -4.89
CA GLY A 411 -11.08 -12.86 -3.60
C GLY A 411 -12.50 -13.32 -3.36
N SER A 412 -12.72 -14.00 -2.25
CA SER A 412 -14.03 -14.59 -1.89
C SER A 412 -14.90 -13.67 -1.04
N CYS A 413 -14.47 -12.44 -0.77
CA CYS A 413 -15.25 -11.49 0.00
C CYS A 413 -16.45 -10.97 -0.81
N ALA A 414 -17.56 -10.72 -0.13
CA ALA A 414 -18.73 -10.15 -0.78
C ALA A 414 -18.48 -8.70 -1.22
N THR A 415 -19.07 -8.25 -2.34
CA THR A 415 -18.99 -6.86 -2.81
C THR A 415 -19.60 -5.84 -1.85
N SER A 416 -20.35 -6.29 -0.85
CA SER A 416 -20.89 -5.48 0.26
C SER A 416 -19.99 -5.45 1.49
N SER A 417 -18.86 -6.17 1.49
CA SER A 417 -17.89 -6.17 2.60
C SER A 417 -16.99 -4.93 2.56
N GLY A 418 -16.14 -4.78 3.59
CA GLY A 418 -15.07 -3.79 3.61
C GLY A 418 -15.51 -2.35 3.91
N VAL A 419 -16.80 -2.09 4.15
CA VAL A 419 -17.26 -0.74 4.53
C VAL A 419 -16.55 -0.30 5.82
N PRO A 420 -15.71 0.77 5.82
CA PRO A 420 -14.83 1.12 6.93
C PRO A 420 -15.53 1.20 8.28
N ALA A 421 -16.62 1.96 8.42
CA ALA A 421 -17.35 2.07 9.68
C ALA A 421 -17.86 0.71 10.21
N THR A 422 -18.18 -0.24 9.32
CA THR A 422 -18.60 -1.59 9.69
C THR A 422 -17.40 -2.44 10.12
N VAL A 423 -16.30 -2.35 9.39
CA VAL A 423 -15.06 -3.11 9.68
C VAL A 423 -14.45 -2.62 10.99
N GLU A 424 -14.34 -1.32 11.20
CA GLU A 424 -13.85 -0.70 12.43
C GLU A 424 -14.67 -1.14 13.66
N ALA A 425 -16.00 -1.11 13.54
CA ALA A 425 -16.89 -1.50 14.64
C ALA A 425 -16.88 -3.01 14.92
N ALA A 426 -16.85 -3.85 13.88
CA ALA A 426 -16.92 -5.30 14.02
C ALA A 426 -15.56 -5.97 14.26
N SER A 427 -14.50 -5.40 13.75
CA SER A 427 -13.16 -5.98 13.68
C SER A 427 -12.07 -5.05 14.22
N GLY A 428 -12.42 -4.07 15.07
CA GLY A 428 -11.47 -3.12 15.65
C GLY A 428 -10.31 -3.78 16.40
N SER A 429 -10.48 -5.00 16.92
CA SER A 429 -9.42 -5.78 17.56
C SER A 429 -8.52 -6.56 16.59
N ALA A 430 -8.72 -6.41 15.27
CA ALA A 430 -7.89 -7.03 14.26
C ALA A 430 -6.44 -6.51 14.34
N TYR A 431 -5.51 -7.33 13.88
CA TYR A 431 -4.10 -6.97 13.78
C TYR A 431 -3.39 -7.85 12.75
N VAL A 432 -2.26 -7.38 12.29
CA VAL A 432 -1.29 -8.16 11.52
C VAL A 432 0.02 -8.28 12.33
N THR A 433 0.72 -9.40 12.16
CA THR A 433 2.07 -9.58 12.71
C THR A 433 3.04 -9.89 11.57
N PHE A 434 4.14 -9.13 11.50
CA PHE A 434 5.28 -9.40 10.63
C PHE A 434 6.46 -9.80 11.50
N SER A 435 7.21 -10.83 11.10
CA SER A 435 8.35 -11.31 11.88
C SER A 435 9.39 -11.99 11.00
N SER A 436 10.54 -12.27 11.57
CA SER A 436 11.64 -13.01 10.91
C SER A 436 11.99 -12.42 9.54
N ILE A 437 12.08 -11.09 9.46
CA ILE A 437 12.48 -10.39 8.24
C ILE A 437 13.94 -10.72 7.94
N LYS A 438 14.20 -11.18 6.70
CA LYS A 438 15.53 -11.57 6.22
C LYS A 438 15.75 -11.09 4.80
N TYR A 439 16.99 -10.75 4.49
CA TYR A 439 17.37 -10.40 3.12
C TYR A 439 18.81 -10.85 2.84
N GLY A 440 19.13 -11.05 1.57
CA GLY A 440 20.46 -11.46 1.11
C GLY A 440 20.43 -12.12 -0.25
N PRO A 441 21.55 -12.65 -0.75
CA PRO A 441 21.63 -13.32 -2.04
C PRO A 441 20.57 -14.41 -2.20
N ILE A 442 20.06 -14.59 -3.42
CA ILE A 442 19.05 -15.60 -3.73
C ILE A 442 19.46 -16.98 -3.21
N GLY A 443 18.55 -17.64 -2.47
CA GLY A 443 18.77 -18.94 -1.83
C GLY A 443 19.46 -18.86 -0.45
N SER A 444 19.59 -17.67 0.15
CA SER A 444 20.25 -17.50 1.45
C SER A 444 19.30 -17.37 2.64
N THR A 445 18.04 -16.95 2.44
CA THR A 445 17.12 -16.59 3.53
C THR A 445 16.23 -17.75 3.98
N PHE A 446 16.06 -18.77 3.16
CA PHE A 446 15.29 -19.96 3.49
C PHE A 446 16.00 -21.23 2.99
N LYS A 447 15.66 -22.37 3.57
CA LYS A 447 16.17 -23.67 3.12
C LYS A 447 15.12 -24.34 2.26
N ALA A 448 15.39 -24.45 0.96
CA ALA A 448 14.58 -25.32 0.12
C ALA A 448 14.68 -26.79 0.62
N PRO A 449 13.56 -27.55 0.65
CA PRO A 449 13.64 -28.98 0.96
C PRO A 449 14.61 -29.68 0.01
N ALA A 450 15.36 -30.66 0.52
CA ALA A 450 16.38 -31.39 -0.24
C ALA A 450 15.84 -32.18 -1.47
N HIS A 451 14.56 -32.06 -1.81
CA HIS A 451 13.89 -32.85 -2.85
C HIS A 451 13.33 -32.05 -4.04
N SER A 452 13.70 -30.80 -4.24
CA SER A 452 13.23 -30.02 -5.39
C SER A 452 14.34 -29.58 -6.34
N SER A 453 15.49 -30.20 -6.32
CA SER A 453 16.48 -30.02 -7.38
C SER A 453 16.30 -31.04 -8.51
N SER A 454 15.28 -30.86 -9.34
CA SER A 454 15.44 -31.20 -10.76
C SER A 454 16.30 -30.07 -11.34
N PRO A 455 17.51 -30.36 -11.80
CA PRO A 455 18.27 -29.34 -12.50
C PRO A 455 17.48 -28.99 -13.77
N VAL A 456 16.94 -27.80 -13.83
CA VAL A 456 16.61 -27.19 -15.12
C VAL A 456 17.94 -27.14 -15.85
N ALA A 457 18.09 -28.03 -16.83
CA ALA A 457 19.23 -28.02 -17.71
C ALA A 457 19.30 -26.62 -18.33
N ALA A 458 20.32 -25.89 -17.95
CA ALA A 458 20.68 -24.67 -18.65
C ALA A 458 20.80 -25.04 -20.14
N SER A 459 19.89 -24.58 -20.94
CA SER A 459 20.02 -24.61 -22.41
C SER A 459 21.16 -23.67 -22.75
N SER A 460 22.39 -24.16 -22.58
CA SER A 460 23.54 -23.55 -23.20
C SER A 460 23.39 -23.74 -24.71
N SER A 461 22.96 -22.70 -25.39
CA SER A 461 23.14 -22.57 -26.84
C SER A 461 24.64 -22.57 -27.13
N ALA A 462 25.18 -23.79 -27.33
CA ALA A 462 26.54 -23.97 -27.80
C ALA A 462 26.61 -23.40 -29.21
N SER A 463 27.26 -22.28 -29.35
CA SER A 463 27.70 -21.75 -30.61
C SER A 463 28.66 -22.80 -31.22
N VAL A 464 28.25 -23.44 -32.33
CA VAL A 464 29.08 -24.35 -33.09
C VAL A 464 30.10 -23.52 -33.87
N ALA A 465 31.34 -23.54 -33.40
CA ALA A 465 32.47 -23.07 -34.17
C ALA A 465 32.79 -24.12 -35.27
N PRO A 466 33.15 -23.72 -36.50
CA PRO A 466 33.48 -24.67 -37.57
C PRO A 466 34.87 -25.26 -37.32
N ALA A 467 34.93 -26.57 -37.11
CA ALA A 467 36.19 -27.30 -37.08
C ALA A 467 36.67 -27.55 -38.52
N SER A 468 37.83 -27.00 -38.83
CA SER A 468 38.62 -27.34 -40.03
C SER A 468 39.41 -28.62 -39.75
N SER A 469 39.24 -29.64 -40.60
CA SER A 469 40.33 -30.60 -40.90
C SER A 469 40.12 -31.26 -42.24
N ALA A 470 41.14 -31.13 -43.07
CA ALA A 470 41.29 -31.68 -44.40
C ALA A 470 41.68 -33.16 -44.35
N ALA A 471 41.27 -33.93 -45.32
CA ALA A 471 42.09 -34.63 -46.33
C ALA A 471 41.30 -35.74 -47.04
N PRO A 472 41.76 -36.21 -48.20
CA PRO A 472 40.89 -36.44 -49.34
C PRO A 472 40.66 -37.91 -49.64
N VAL A 473 39.54 -38.24 -50.32
CA VAL A 473 39.44 -39.47 -51.11
C VAL A 473 38.77 -39.14 -52.42
N VAL A 474 39.48 -39.53 -53.48
CA VAL A 474 39.17 -39.46 -54.87
C VAL A 474 38.14 -40.56 -55.24
N VAL A 475 37.23 -40.33 -56.17
CA VAL A 475 36.98 -41.04 -57.45
C VAL A 475 35.60 -40.74 -58.04
N ALA A 476 35.63 -40.20 -59.19
CA ALA A 476 34.95 -40.45 -60.50
C ALA A 476 33.49 -40.00 -60.67
N SER A 477 33.33 -38.94 -61.39
CA SER A 477 32.85 -38.88 -62.76
C SER A 477 31.44 -39.39 -63.11
N SER A 478 30.55 -38.44 -63.41
CA SER A 478 29.81 -38.46 -64.67
C SER A 478 29.12 -37.10 -64.88
N ALA A 479 29.41 -36.54 -66.06
CA ALA A 479 28.88 -35.27 -66.54
C ALA A 479 27.48 -35.44 -67.15
N VAL A 480 26.66 -34.38 -67.07
CA VAL A 480 25.89 -33.89 -68.26
C VAL A 480 25.55 -32.39 -68.03
N ALA A 481 25.87 -31.65 -69.07
CA ALA A 481 25.68 -30.31 -69.57
C ALA A 481 24.50 -29.49 -69.07
N ALA A 482 24.74 -28.27 -68.65
CA ALA A 482 24.63 -26.97 -69.32
C ALA A 482 23.21 -26.55 -69.76
N VAL A 483 22.75 -25.42 -69.27
CA VAL A 483 22.34 -24.28 -70.09
C VAL A 483 22.47 -22.97 -69.26
N VAL A 484 23.17 -22.05 -69.87
CA VAL A 484 23.44 -20.67 -69.52
C VAL A 484 22.20 -19.81 -69.73
N SER A 485 21.92 -18.87 -68.86
CA SER A 485 21.50 -17.52 -69.28
C SER A 485 21.78 -16.46 -68.19
N THR A 486 22.66 -15.62 -68.57
CA THR A 486 23.04 -14.33 -67.96
C THR A 486 21.97 -13.29 -68.14
N SER A 487 21.78 -12.43 -67.14
CA SER A 487 21.86 -10.97 -67.35
C SER A 487 21.84 -10.22 -66.07
N ALA A 488 22.93 -9.53 -65.87
CA ALA A 488 23.08 -8.42 -64.89
C ALA A 488 22.49 -7.17 -65.52
N GLN A 489 21.88 -6.33 -64.68
CA GLN A 489 22.00 -4.91 -64.95
C GLN A 489 21.76 -4.13 -63.65
N ALA A 490 22.68 -3.23 -63.37
CA ALA A 490 22.77 -2.31 -62.27
C ALA A 490 22.12 -0.95 -62.61
N ALA A 491 21.94 -0.18 -61.54
CA ALA A 491 21.83 1.29 -61.45
C ALA A 491 20.43 1.86 -61.80
N THR A 492 19.88 2.82 -61.07
CA THR A 492 20.38 4.08 -60.54
C THR A 492 19.31 4.77 -59.69
N SER A 493 19.74 5.58 -58.77
CA SER A 493 19.00 6.56 -57.95
C SER A 493 18.12 7.50 -58.77
N ALA A 494 16.93 7.83 -58.22
CA ALA A 494 16.34 9.17 -58.39
C ALA A 494 15.44 9.51 -57.22
N ALA A 495 15.81 10.55 -56.52
CA ALA A 495 15.00 11.24 -55.53
C ALA A 495 13.89 12.02 -56.24
N VAL A 496 12.66 11.86 -55.77
CA VAL A 496 11.57 12.78 -56.15
C VAL A 496 11.01 13.34 -54.85
N ALA A 497 11.29 14.63 -54.63
CA ALA A 497 10.62 15.46 -53.67
C ALA A 497 9.20 15.77 -54.15
N SER A 498 8.20 15.49 -53.36
CA SER A 498 6.85 15.99 -53.63
C SER A 498 6.33 16.73 -52.39
N SER A 499 6.23 18.01 -52.53
CA SER A 499 5.61 18.98 -51.65
C SER A 499 4.09 18.80 -51.62
N VAL A 500 3.52 18.60 -50.42
CA VAL A 500 2.08 18.77 -50.23
C VAL A 500 1.84 19.88 -49.21
N ALA A 501 1.15 20.92 -49.63
CA ALA A 501 0.76 22.06 -48.87
C ALA A 501 -0.34 21.73 -47.82
N PRO A 502 -0.46 22.49 -46.71
CA PRO A 502 -1.45 22.21 -45.70
C PRO A 502 -2.85 22.66 -46.11
N VAL A 503 -3.82 21.80 -45.92
CA VAL A 503 -5.25 22.14 -46.02
C VAL A 503 -5.68 22.73 -44.70
N VAL A 504 -6.05 24.01 -44.73
CA VAL A 504 -6.68 24.75 -43.65
C VAL A 504 -8.16 24.38 -43.64
N SER A 505 -8.59 23.66 -42.59
CA SER A 505 -10.03 23.44 -42.34
C SER A 505 -10.52 24.45 -41.31
N SER A 506 -11.38 25.34 -41.74
CA SER A 506 -12.07 26.34 -40.94
C SER A 506 -13.14 25.66 -40.09
N ALA A 507 -13.01 25.68 -38.78
CA ALA A 507 -14.09 25.36 -37.86
C ALA A 507 -14.90 26.61 -37.54
N ALA A 508 -16.18 26.54 -37.80
CA ALA A 508 -17.15 27.61 -37.54
C ALA A 508 -17.37 27.78 -36.03
N VAL A 509 -17.18 29.00 -35.58
CA VAL A 509 -17.53 29.46 -34.23
C VAL A 509 -19.05 29.65 -34.17
N VAL A 510 -19.75 28.87 -33.36
CA VAL A 510 -21.13 29.14 -32.98
C VAL A 510 -21.11 29.97 -31.70
N ALA A 511 -21.45 31.25 -31.84
CA ALA A 511 -21.65 32.14 -30.72
C ALA A 511 -23.01 31.86 -30.08
N SER A 512 -23.02 31.42 -28.82
CA SER A 512 -24.22 31.39 -27.99
C SER A 512 -24.31 32.69 -27.19
N SER A 513 -25.34 33.48 -27.50
CA SER A 513 -25.70 34.69 -26.80
C SER A 513 -26.24 34.38 -25.40
N SER A 514 -25.57 34.90 -24.37
CA SER A 514 -26.09 34.97 -23.00
C SER A 514 -27.07 36.16 -22.88
N ALA A 515 -28.32 35.86 -22.56
CA ALA A 515 -29.29 36.86 -22.15
C ALA A 515 -29.17 37.12 -20.64
N ALA A 516 -28.92 38.36 -20.28
CA ALA A 516 -28.92 38.86 -18.92
C ALA A 516 -30.34 38.90 -18.35
N ALA A 517 -30.57 38.31 -17.18
CA ALA A 517 -31.75 38.49 -16.36
C ALA A 517 -31.47 39.50 -15.25
N ALA A 518 -32.34 40.50 -15.16
CA ALA A 518 -32.28 41.58 -14.17
C ALA A 518 -32.72 41.09 -12.76
N PRO A 519 -32.35 41.82 -11.67
CA PRO A 519 -32.58 41.38 -10.30
C PRO A 519 -34.01 41.66 -9.83
N VAL A 520 -34.62 40.70 -9.16
CA VAL A 520 -35.91 40.87 -8.46
C VAL A 520 -35.60 41.18 -6.99
N ALA A 521 -36.26 42.24 -6.51
CA ALA A 521 -36.13 42.83 -5.20
C ALA A 521 -36.59 41.89 -4.07
N ALA A 522 -35.84 41.88 -2.99
CA ALA A 522 -36.18 41.22 -1.75
C ALA A 522 -37.29 41.95 -0.99
N SER A 523 -38.34 41.23 -0.61
CA SER A 523 -39.34 41.67 0.36
C SER A 523 -39.06 41.01 1.70
N SER A 524 -38.73 41.82 2.70
CA SER A 524 -38.51 41.46 4.08
C SER A 524 -39.82 41.26 4.84
N THR A 525 -40.05 40.08 5.40
CA THR A 525 -41.04 39.93 6.50
C THR A 525 -40.30 39.47 7.77
N LYS A 526 -40.26 40.39 8.73
CA LYS A 526 -39.82 40.16 10.11
C LYS A 526 -40.88 39.34 10.83
N SER A 527 -40.51 38.17 11.34
CA SER A 527 -41.29 37.50 12.37
C SER A 527 -40.53 37.54 13.69
N LYS A 528 -41.15 38.16 14.68
CA LYS A 528 -40.68 38.20 16.08
C LYS A 528 -40.89 36.85 16.73
N CYS A 529 -39.87 36.30 17.35
CA CYS A 529 -40.05 35.25 18.34
C CYS A 529 -39.50 35.68 19.71
N SER A 530 -40.36 35.55 20.69
CA SER A 530 -40.21 36.03 22.05
C SER A 530 -39.19 35.21 22.84
N LYS A 531 -38.46 35.92 23.70
CA LYS A 531 -37.64 35.37 24.76
C LYS A 531 -38.52 34.68 25.82
N VAL A 532 -38.18 33.46 26.20
CA VAL A 532 -38.55 32.89 27.50
C VAL A 532 -37.27 32.59 28.27
N SER A 533 -37.12 33.36 29.30
CA SER A 533 -36.10 33.18 30.37
C SER A 533 -36.62 32.14 31.34
N SER A 534 -35.85 31.12 31.68
CA SER A 534 -36.06 30.37 32.91
C SER A 534 -34.74 30.09 33.60
N THR A 535 -34.72 30.54 34.80
CA THR A 535 -33.66 30.66 35.80
C THR A 535 -33.13 29.32 36.28
N LEU A 536 -31.83 29.29 36.48
CA LEU A 536 -31.06 28.33 37.28
C LEU A 536 -31.61 28.15 38.69
N LYS A 537 -31.57 26.92 39.18
CA LYS A 537 -31.32 26.64 40.62
C LYS A 537 -30.26 25.56 40.77
N THR A 538 -29.17 26.01 41.34
CA THR A 538 -28.06 25.26 41.92
C THR A 538 -28.53 24.54 43.19
N SER A 539 -28.13 23.28 43.40
CA SER A 539 -27.94 22.75 44.75
C SER A 539 -26.79 21.74 44.76
N VAL A 540 -25.83 22.08 45.57
CA VAL A 540 -24.64 21.33 45.97
C VAL A 540 -25.03 20.44 47.15
N ALA A 541 -24.55 19.18 47.17
CA ALA A 541 -24.15 18.45 48.38
C ALA A 541 -23.42 17.15 48.05
N ALA A 542 -22.20 17.05 48.48
CA ALA A 542 -21.50 15.84 48.88
C ALA A 542 -21.54 15.76 50.41
N PRO A 543 -20.97 14.79 51.13
CA PRO A 543 -20.29 13.54 50.78
C PRO A 543 -20.55 12.36 51.76
N ALA A 544 -19.78 11.25 51.54
CA ALA A 544 -19.31 10.24 52.53
C ALA A 544 -20.32 9.11 52.91
N THR A 545 -19.95 7.85 53.11
CA THR A 545 -18.78 7.13 53.62
C THR A 545 -19.00 5.63 53.51
N THR A 546 -17.91 4.91 53.26
CA THR A 546 -17.44 3.60 53.81
C THR A 546 -18.39 2.51 54.28
N ALA A 547 -18.13 1.26 53.86
CA ALA A 547 -17.77 0.07 54.66
C ALA A 547 -17.89 -1.19 53.78
N THR A 548 -16.82 -1.89 53.51
CA THR A 548 -16.10 -3.01 54.15
C THR A 548 -16.85 -4.36 54.22
N SER A 549 -16.19 -5.37 53.64
CA SER A 549 -16.09 -6.79 54.05
C SER A 549 -17.29 -7.70 53.74
N ALA A 550 -17.16 -8.94 53.33
CA ALA A 550 -16.15 -9.96 53.51
C ALA A 550 -16.42 -11.17 52.58
N VAL A 551 -15.34 -11.83 52.27
CA VAL A 551 -15.11 -13.20 51.87
C VAL A 551 -16.06 -14.24 52.45
N VAL A 552 -16.50 -15.26 51.65
CA VAL A 552 -16.43 -16.68 52.06
C VAL A 552 -16.38 -17.56 50.79
N ALA A 553 -15.38 -18.40 50.70
CA ALA A 553 -15.22 -19.53 49.80
C ALA A 553 -15.87 -20.79 50.38
N THR A 554 -16.29 -21.70 49.54
CA THR A 554 -16.22 -23.19 49.70
C THR A 554 -16.79 -23.83 48.44
N SER A 555 -16.01 -24.50 47.64
CA SER A 555 -15.49 -25.86 47.61
C SER A 555 -16.52 -26.97 47.35
N ALA A 556 -16.21 -27.67 46.23
CA ALA A 556 -16.20 -29.13 46.00
C ALA A 556 -17.53 -29.85 45.73
N ALA A 557 -17.59 -30.59 44.73
CA ALA A 557 -17.14 -31.89 44.32
C ALA A 557 -18.21 -32.69 43.57
N SER A 558 -17.77 -33.22 42.44
CA SER A 558 -17.97 -34.57 41.83
C SER A 558 -19.35 -35.26 41.83
N SER A 559 -19.84 -35.71 40.71
CA SER A 559 -19.56 -36.98 40.08
C SER A 559 -20.65 -37.43 39.11
N ALA A 560 -20.18 -38.01 38.01
CA ALA A 560 -20.65 -39.19 37.29
C ALA A 560 -21.98 -39.19 36.50
N ALA A 561 -21.75 -39.25 35.20
CA ALA A 561 -22.27 -40.20 34.20
C ALA A 561 -23.76 -40.56 34.16
N ALA A 562 -24.36 -40.26 33.02
CA ALA A 562 -25.10 -41.27 32.24
C ALA A 562 -25.40 -40.76 30.82
N VAL A 563 -25.22 -41.64 29.91
CA VAL A 563 -25.47 -41.65 28.46
C VAL A 563 -26.94 -41.38 28.17
N SER A 564 -27.28 -40.52 27.19
CA SER A 564 -28.25 -40.86 26.14
C SER A 564 -28.62 -39.64 25.28
N SER A 565 -28.64 -39.90 23.98
CA SER A 565 -29.41 -39.30 22.89
C SER A 565 -29.19 -37.85 22.52
N ALA A 566 -28.79 -37.69 21.25
CA ALA A 566 -28.72 -36.48 20.46
C ALA A 566 -30.00 -35.62 20.59
N ALA A 567 -29.81 -34.43 21.16
CA ALA A 567 -30.71 -33.32 20.94
C ALA A 567 -29.87 -32.23 20.26
N SER A 568 -30.31 -31.80 19.09
CA SER A 568 -29.76 -30.62 18.39
C SER A 568 -29.69 -29.44 19.37
N SER A 569 -28.50 -29.03 19.72
CA SER A 569 -28.31 -27.80 20.48
C SER A 569 -28.64 -26.64 19.54
N THR A 570 -29.85 -26.11 19.64
CA THR A 570 -30.19 -24.77 19.14
C THR A 570 -29.43 -23.75 19.98
N GLY A 571 -28.18 -23.49 19.60
CA GLY A 571 -27.43 -22.39 20.17
C GLY A 571 -28.10 -21.08 19.84
N SER A 572 -28.39 -20.26 20.85
CA SER A 572 -28.83 -18.87 20.63
C SER A 572 -27.66 -18.04 20.06
N VAL A 573 -27.98 -17.23 19.08
CA VAL A 573 -27.00 -16.35 18.37
C VAL A 573 -27.10 -14.95 18.95
N PRO A 574 -25.98 -14.29 19.31
CA PRO A 574 -26.02 -12.94 19.83
C PRO A 574 -26.49 -11.93 18.77
N LEU A 575 -26.85 -10.73 19.21
CA LEU A 575 -27.24 -9.64 18.32
C LEU A 575 -26.17 -9.43 17.25
N TYR A 576 -26.59 -9.20 16.01
CA TYR A 576 -25.77 -9.13 14.79
C TYR A 576 -25.05 -10.42 14.37
N GLY A 577 -25.24 -11.53 15.08
CA GLY A 577 -24.69 -12.83 14.69
C GLY A 577 -25.51 -13.51 13.58
N ASN A 578 -24.88 -14.46 12.88
CA ASN A 578 -25.51 -15.22 11.79
C ASN A 578 -26.50 -16.28 12.32
N CYS A 579 -27.77 -16.07 12.05
CA CYS A 579 -28.90 -16.97 12.41
C CYS A 579 -29.41 -17.81 11.25
N THR A 580 -28.69 -17.93 10.14
CA THR A 580 -29.01 -18.78 8.99
C THR A 580 -29.18 -20.25 9.43
N GLY A 581 -30.07 -20.97 8.82
CA GLY A 581 -30.35 -22.39 9.13
C GLY A 581 -31.26 -22.61 10.33
N GLY A 582 -32.07 -21.61 10.70
CA GLY A 582 -33.10 -21.73 11.75
C GLY A 582 -32.56 -21.57 13.18
N LYS A 583 -31.39 -20.96 13.36
CA LYS A 583 -30.86 -20.57 14.67
C LYS A 583 -31.74 -19.46 15.27
N THR A 584 -31.89 -19.46 16.58
CA THR A 584 -32.65 -18.42 17.30
C THR A 584 -31.70 -17.32 17.82
N CYS A 585 -32.13 -16.07 17.73
CA CYS A 585 -31.40 -14.95 18.32
C CYS A 585 -31.54 -14.95 19.84
N SER A 586 -30.45 -14.64 20.56
CA SER A 586 -30.50 -14.40 22.01
C SER A 586 -31.23 -13.09 22.34
N GLU A 587 -31.05 -12.10 21.44
CA GLU A 587 -31.69 -10.79 21.49
C GLU A 587 -32.05 -10.37 20.07
N GLY A 588 -33.22 -9.74 19.89
CA GLY A 588 -33.69 -9.26 18.61
C GLY A 588 -34.37 -10.36 17.74
N THR A 589 -34.47 -10.08 16.46
CA THR A 589 -35.17 -10.93 15.48
C THR A 589 -34.20 -11.37 14.39
N CYS A 590 -34.30 -12.64 13.98
CA CYS A 590 -33.54 -13.14 12.83
C CYS A 590 -34.15 -12.61 11.53
N VAL A 591 -33.43 -11.75 10.82
CA VAL A 591 -33.88 -11.14 9.57
C VAL A 591 -33.06 -11.72 8.42
N VAL A 592 -33.73 -12.17 7.38
CA VAL A 592 -33.10 -12.64 6.15
C VAL A 592 -32.54 -11.45 5.41
N GLN A 593 -31.22 -11.45 5.20
CA GLN A 593 -30.50 -10.43 4.46
C GLN A 593 -30.36 -10.81 2.97
N ASN A 594 -30.20 -12.12 2.69
CA ASN A 594 -30.18 -12.70 1.35
C ASN A 594 -30.43 -14.21 1.43
N ASP A 595 -30.43 -14.91 0.29
CA ASP A 595 -30.75 -16.35 0.18
C ASP A 595 -29.81 -17.26 0.99
N TYR A 596 -28.67 -16.77 1.40
CA TYR A 596 -27.62 -17.54 2.08
C TYR A 596 -27.29 -17.02 3.48
N TYR A 597 -27.82 -15.87 3.88
CA TYR A 597 -27.47 -15.22 5.13
C TYR A 597 -28.64 -14.56 5.83
N SER A 598 -28.81 -14.87 7.12
CA SER A 598 -29.78 -14.24 8.02
C SER A 598 -29.07 -13.73 9.27
N GLN A 599 -29.45 -12.57 9.76
CA GLN A 599 -28.79 -11.89 10.88
C GLN A 599 -29.77 -11.56 12.00
N CYS A 600 -29.31 -11.70 13.25
CA CYS A 600 -30.05 -11.23 14.42
C CYS A 600 -29.97 -9.70 14.48
N VAL A 601 -31.08 -9.00 14.29
CA VAL A 601 -31.16 -7.53 14.38
C VAL A 601 -31.97 -7.11 15.59
N ALA A 602 -31.65 -5.93 16.16
CA ALA A 602 -32.40 -5.40 17.29
C ALA A 602 -33.88 -5.22 16.94
N SER A 603 -34.78 -5.63 17.83
CA SER A 603 -36.19 -5.34 17.67
C SER A 603 -36.43 -3.85 17.92
N SER A 604 -37.00 -3.14 16.95
CA SER A 604 -37.34 -1.72 17.03
C SER A 604 -38.46 -1.47 18.07
#